data_ce833eb92761aa08dc4fbccb2e103636
#
_entry.id   ce833eb92761aa08dc4fbccb2e103636
#
_cell.length_a   1.000
_cell.length_b   1.000
_cell.length_c   1.000
_cell.angle_alpha   90.00
_cell.angle_beta   90.00
_cell.angle_gamma   90.00
#
_symmetry.space_group_name_H-M   'P 1'
#
loop_
_entity.id
_entity.type
_entity.pdbx_description
1 polymer ?
#
loop_
_entity_poly.entity_id
_entity_poly.type
_entity_poly.pdbx_seq_one_letter_code
_entity_poly.pdbx_strand_id
1 'polypeptide(L)'
;MSLLLTASCQNIKEEKNDPKVISQKAIEIHDEIMPEISNFDRQGILIDSLLADINSVKTNHQELDTASTRLELTKLKDDLESATDKMMLWMKEYNPDSTDVSYQHAEVESISNLKEEFETVNKSAEKTLAPFKK
;
A
#
# COMPACT_ATOMS: atom_id res chain seq x y z
N MET A 1 -49.18 20.80 16.73
CA MET A 1 -48.15 20.22 17.60
C MET A 1 -46.96 19.79 16.77
N SER A 2 -46.03 20.67 16.85
CA SER A 2 -44.72 20.55 16.24
C SER A 2 -43.78 19.87 17.23
N LEU A 3 -42.86 19.01 16.82
CA LEU A 3 -41.51 18.97 17.40
C LEU A 3 -40.64 17.88 16.79
N LEU A 4 -39.54 18.34 16.26
CA LEU A 4 -38.17 17.91 16.46
C LEU A 4 -37.63 16.78 15.56
N LEU A 5 -37.03 17.22 14.48
CA LEU A 5 -36.00 16.46 13.77
C LEU A 5 -34.86 17.41 13.35
N THR A 6 -34.08 17.90 14.31
CA THR A 6 -32.88 18.70 14.01
C THR A 6 -31.61 18.23 14.73
N ALA A 7 -31.63 17.06 15.35
CA ALA A 7 -30.46 16.55 16.10
C ALA A 7 -29.46 15.72 15.27
N SER A 8 -29.83 15.28 14.07
CA SER A 8 -29.00 14.33 13.31
C SER A 8 -27.83 14.97 12.55
N CYS A 9 -27.96 16.23 12.13
CA CYS A 9 -26.93 16.89 11.32
C CYS A 9 -25.74 17.43 12.11
N GLN A 10 -25.90 17.72 13.40
CA GLN A 10 -24.80 18.23 14.23
C GLN A 10 -23.83 17.16 14.64
N ASN A 11 -24.27 15.95 14.96
CA ASN A 11 -23.39 14.83 15.34
C ASN A 11 -22.45 14.41 14.20
N ILE A 12 -22.93 14.41 12.97
CA ILE A 12 -22.11 14.02 11.81
C ILE A 12 -21.00 15.07 11.54
N LYS A 13 -21.28 16.36 11.75
CA LYS A 13 -20.27 17.42 11.60
C LYS A 13 -19.24 17.41 12.74
N GLU A 14 -19.64 17.09 13.96
CA GLU A 14 -18.75 16.98 15.11
C GLU A 14 -17.82 15.77 14.96
N GLU A 15 -18.31 14.61 14.52
CA GLU A 15 -17.49 13.43 14.25
C GLU A 15 -16.47 13.66 13.14
N LYS A 16 -16.82 14.38 12.07
CA LYS A 16 -15.90 14.71 10.97
C LYS A 16 -14.74 15.62 11.39
N ASN A 17 -14.89 16.34 12.48
CA ASN A 17 -13.90 17.27 13.02
C ASN A 17 -13.32 16.80 14.36
N ASP A 18 -13.61 15.56 14.77
CA ASP A 18 -12.99 14.98 15.95
C ASP A 18 -11.65 14.34 15.55
N PRO A 19 -10.51 14.87 16.03
CA PRO A 19 -9.19 14.34 15.67
C PRO A 19 -9.03 12.86 16.04
N LYS A 20 -9.70 12.37 17.07
CA LYS A 20 -9.67 10.95 17.44
C LYS A 20 -10.38 10.06 16.43
N VAL A 21 -11.50 10.50 15.90
CA VAL A 21 -12.26 9.78 14.87
C VAL A 21 -11.45 9.73 13.56
N ILE A 22 -10.84 10.86 13.20
CA ILE A 22 -10.01 10.96 12.00
C ILE A 22 -8.76 10.09 12.12
N SER A 23 -8.09 10.14 13.27
CA SER A 23 -6.93 9.29 13.60
C SER A 23 -7.27 7.80 13.51
N GLN A 24 -8.43 7.40 14.03
CA GLN A 24 -8.89 6.02 13.96
C GLN A 24 -9.02 5.56 12.51
N LYS A 25 -9.51 6.41 11.62
CA LYS A 25 -9.61 6.09 10.20
C LYS A 25 -8.24 5.89 9.55
N ALA A 26 -7.25 6.71 9.90
CA ALA A 26 -5.89 6.52 9.41
C ALA A 26 -5.31 5.17 9.84
N ILE A 27 -5.55 4.79 11.10
CA ILE A 27 -5.11 3.50 11.65
C ILE A 27 -5.81 2.33 10.94
N GLU A 28 -7.10 2.43 10.68
CA GLU A 28 -7.85 1.39 9.96
C GLU A 28 -7.29 1.16 8.55
N ILE A 29 -6.98 2.22 7.82
CA ILE A 29 -6.36 2.11 6.48
C ILE A 29 -4.97 1.48 6.58
N HIS A 30 -4.17 1.90 7.55
CA HIS A 30 -2.86 1.30 7.84
C HIS A 30 -2.99 -0.21 8.07
N ASP A 31 -3.95 -0.63 8.91
CA ASP A 31 -4.16 -2.03 9.25
C ASP A 31 -4.60 -2.88 8.03
N GLU A 32 -5.28 -2.27 7.06
CA GLU A 32 -5.63 -2.93 5.80
C GLU A 32 -4.39 -3.18 4.91
N ILE A 33 -3.39 -2.31 4.98
CA ILE A 33 -2.17 -2.39 4.16
C ILE A 33 -1.13 -3.34 4.76
N MET A 34 -1.02 -3.40 6.08
CA MET A 34 0.05 -4.10 6.79
C MET A 34 0.25 -5.57 6.36
N PRO A 35 -0.79 -6.37 6.10
CA PRO A 35 -0.60 -7.74 5.61
C PRO A 35 0.13 -7.82 4.27
N GLU A 36 0.03 -6.80 3.43
CA GLU A 36 0.68 -6.77 2.12
C GLU A 36 2.20 -6.65 2.19
N ILE A 37 2.74 -6.13 3.29
CA ILE A 37 4.20 -6.02 3.49
C ILE A 37 4.87 -7.40 3.43
N SER A 38 4.29 -8.40 4.11
CA SER A 38 4.79 -9.77 4.05
C SER A 38 4.68 -10.38 2.65
N ASN A 39 3.62 -10.05 1.91
CA ASN A 39 3.45 -10.46 0.53
C ASN A 39 4.52 -9.83 -0.37
N PHE A 40 4.77 -8.54 -0.22
CA PHE A 40 5.80 -7.81 -0.96
C PHE A 40 7.21 -8.35 -0.68
N ASP A 41 7.48 -8.72 0.57
CA ASP A 41 8.75 -9.34 0.94
C ASP A 41 8.95 -10.69 0.25
N ARG A 42 7.93 -11.56 0.24
CA ARG A 42 7.98 -12.83 -0.48
C ARG A 42 8.15 -12.66 -1.98
N GLN A 43 7.48 -11.68 -2.56
CA GLN A 43 7.62 -11.34 -3.99
C GLN A 43 9.04 -10.86 -4.30
N GLY A 44 9.62 -10.03 -3.43
CA GLY A 44 11.01 -9.57 -3.54
C GLY A 44 12.01 -10.73 -3.53
N ILE A 45 11.83 -11.70 -2.64
CA ILE A 45 12.67 -12.90 -2.55
C ILE A 45 12.54 -13.72 -3.84
N LEU A 46 11.34 -13.90 -4.37
CA LEU A 46 11.13 -14.59 -5.65
C LEU A 46 11.85 -13.87 -6.78
N ILE A 47 11.75 -12.56 -6.86
CA ILE A 47 12.42 -11.76 -7.89
C ILE A 47 13.95 -11.94 -7.80
N ASP A 48 14.52 -11.89 -6.60
CA ASP A 48 15.95 -12.09 -6.40
C ASP A 48 16.39 -13.48 -6.89
N SER A 49 15.60 -14.51 -6.62
CA SER A 49 15.86 -15.87 -7.13
C SER A 49 15.82 -15.93 -8.65
N LEU A 50 14.84 -15.27 -9.28
CA LEU A 50 14.71 -15.24 -10.74
C LEU A 50 15.87 -14.48 -11.39
N LEU A 51 16.28 -13.36 -10.81
CA LEU A 51 17.41 -12.56 -11.30
C LEU A 51 18.75 -13.27 -11.13
N ALA A 52 18.92 -14.01 -10.05
CA ALA A 52 20.16 -14.77 -9.78
C ALA A 52 20.40 -15.89 -10.80
N ASP A 53 19.33 -16.46 -11.34
CA ASP A 53 19.40 -17.59 -12.27
C ASP A 53 18.56 -17.36 -13.53
N ILE A 54 18.69 -16.18 -14.11
CA ILE A 54 17.87 -15.77 -15.25
C ILE A 54 18.10 -16.63 -16.51
N ASN A 55 19.28 -17.22 -16.63
CA ASN A 55 19.58 -18.12 -17.74
C ASN A 55 18.78 -19.43 -17.66
N SER A 56 18.61 -19.97 -16.45
CA SER A 56 17.71 -21.11 -16.23
C SER A 56 16.26 -20.75 -16.45
N VAL A 57 15.86 -19.55 -16.06
CA VAL A 57 14.51 -19.00 -16.35
C VAL A 57 14.29 -18.97 -17.86
N LYS A 58 15.25 -18.49 -18.65
CA LYS A 58 15.20 -18.46 -20.12
C LYS A 58 15.08 -19.87 -20.71
N THR A 59 15.75 -20.85 -20.13
CA THR A 59 15.68 -22.26 -20.59
C THR A 59 14.27 -22.83 -20.45
N ASN A 60 13.59 -22.50 -19.36
CA ASN A 60 12.23 -22.95 -19.06
C ASN A 60 11.13 -22.11 -19.73
N HIS A 61 11.47 -20.90 -20.14
CA HIS A 61 10.57 -19.93 -20.79
C HIS A 61 11.27 -19.34 -22.02
N GLN A 62 11.38 -20.13 -23.07
CA GLN A 62 12.18 -19.80 -24.28
C GLN A 62 11.68 -18.54 -25.01
N GLU A 63 10.41 -18.18 -24.83
CA GLU A 63 9.79 -16.98 -25.39
C GLU A 63 10.26 -15.68 -24.73
N LEU A 64 10.93 -15.75 -23.57
CA LEU A 64 11.33 -14.56 -22.81
C LEU A 64 12.59 -13.91 -23.41
N ASP A 65 12.55 -12.58 -23.52
CA ASP A 65 13.73 -11.74 -23.70
C ASP A 65 14.38 -11.51 -22.34
N THR A 66 15.59 -12.04 -22.14
CA THR A 66 16.33 -11.96 -20.88
C THR A 66 16.58 -10.51 -20.44
N ALA A 67 16.95 -9.62 -21.36
CA ALA A 67 17.23 -8.22 -21.04
C ALA A 67 15.94 -7.50 -20.59
N SER A 68 14.85 -7.69 -21.32
CA SER A 68 13.54 -7.11 -20.99
C SER A 68 12.99 -7.65 -19.67
N THR A 69 13.08 -8.96 -19.46
CA THR A 69 12.64 -9.62 -18.22
C THR A 69 13.44 -9.11 -17.03
N ARG A 70 14.74 -8.94 -17.17
CA ARG A 70 15.61 -8.38 -16.11
C ARG A 70 15.17 -6.96 -15.72
N LEU A 71 14.88 -6.11 -16.69
CA LEU A 71 14.41 -4.75 -16.46
C LEU A 71 13.07 -4.72 -15.74
N GLU A 72 12.12 -5.54 -16.18
CA GLU A 72 10.79 -5.62 -15.57
C GLU A 72 10.86 -6.12 -14.13
N LEU A 73 11.63 -7.16 -13.86
CA LEU A 73 11.80 -7.72 -12.52
C LEU A 73 12.51 -6.73 -11.59
N THR A 74 13.55 -6.06 -12.07
CA THR A 74 14.28 -5.04 -11.29
C THR A 74 13.37 -3.88 -10.93
N LYS A 75 12.61 -3.37 -11.92
CA LYS A 75 11.65 -2.29 -11.68
C LYS A 75 10.59 -2.71 -10.66
N LEU A 76 10.03 -3.91 -10.79
CA LEU A 76 9.04 -4.41 -9.86
C LEU A 76 9.60 -4.49 -8.44
N LYS A 77 10.82 -4.98 -8.28
CA LYS A 77 11.49 -5.03 -6.98
C LYS A 77 11.62 -3.63 -6.37
N ASP A 78 12.07 -2.67 -7.14
CA ASP A 78 12.20 -1.28 -6.70
C ASP A 78 10.85 -0.71 -6.26
N ASP A 79 9.78 -0.99 -7.01
CA ASP A 79 8.42 -0.54 -6.67
C ASP A 79 7.91 -1.18 -5.37
N LEU A 80 8.17 -2.47 -5.16
CA LEU A 80 7.83 -3.19 -3.93
C LEU A 80 8.56 -2.61 -2.72
N GLU A 81 9.86 -2.40 -2.84
CA GLU A 81 10.70 -1.82 -1.78
C GLU A 81 10.29 -0.37 -1.47
N SER A 82 10.06 0.43 -2.50
CA SER A 82 9.62 1.83 -2.34
C SER A 82 8.29 1.95 -1.59
N ALA A 83 7.30 1.13 -1.94
CA ALA A 83 6.02 1.14 -1.24
C ALA A 83 6.18 0.73 0.22
N THR A 84 6.96 -0.30 0.50
CA THR A 84 7.26 -0.76 1.87
C THR A 84 7.96 0.33 2.68
N ASP A 85 8.98 0.96 2.11
CA ASP A 85 9.74 2.03 2.77
C ASP A 85 8.85 3.23 3.11
N LYS A 86 7.97 3.62 2.21
CA LYS A 86 7.00 4.70 2.46
C LYS A 86 6.05 4.37 3.62
N MET A 87 5.61 3.12 3.72
CA MET A 87 4.77 2.69 4.84
C MET A 87 5.53 2.75 6.16
N MET A 88 6.78 2.26 6.19
CA MET A 88 7.62 2.30 7.38
C MET A 88 7.91 3.73 7.82
N LEU A 89 8.15 4.63 6.86
CA LEU A 89 8.35 6.05 7.13
C LEU A 89 7.07 6.70 7.70
N TRP A 90 5.92 6.42 7.08
CA TRP A 90 4.64 6.93 7.56
C TRP A 90 4.38 6.50 9.01
N MET A 91 4.59 5.22 9.34
CA MET A 91 4.44 4.69 10.70
C MET A 91 5.36 5.38 11.70
N LYS A 92 6.58 5.68 11.29
CA LYS A 92 7.57 6.33 12.15
C LYS A 92 7.20 7.78 12.46
N GLU A 93 6.65 8.49 11.49
CA GLU A 93 6.38 9.93 11.57
C GLU A 93 4.97 10.27 12.05
N TYR A 94 4.01 9.36 11.87
CA TYR A 94 2.61 9.61 12.21
C TYR A 94 2.41 9.76 13.71
N ASN A 95 1.68 10.82 14.09
CA ASN A 95 1.27 11.07 15.47
C ASN A 95 -0.25 10.90 15.62
N PRO A 96 -0.72 9.72 16.09
CA PRO A 96 -2.16 9.47 16.26
C PRO A 96 -2.81 10.32 17.35
N ASP A 97 -2.02 10.85 18.28
CA ASP A 97 -2.52 11.64 19.41
C ASP A 97 -2.61 13.14 19.10
N SER A 98 -2.21 13.58 17.92
CA SER A 98 -2.33 14.98 17.52
C SER A 98 -3.77 15.45 17.54
N THR A 99 -4.01 16.59 18.19
CA THR A 99 -5.34 17.24 18.24
C THR A 99 -5.58 18.20 17.07
N ASP A 100 -4.61 18.34 16.18
CA ASP A 100 -4.74 19.16 14.97
C ASP A 100 -5.58 18.42 13.93
N VAL A 101 -6.79 18.88 13.70
CA VAL A 101 -7.74 18.31 12.76
C VAL A 101 -7.19 18.33 11.32
N SER A 102 -6.56 19.43 10.92
CA SER A 102 -5.95 19.56 9.58
C SER A 102 -4.82 18.55 9.36
N TYR A 103 -3.98 18.36 10.37
CA TYR A 103 -2.93 17.35 10.36
C TYR A 103 -3.54 15.95 10.19
N GLN A 104 -4.54 15.58 11.00
CA GLN A 104 -5.16 14.27 10.92
C GLN A 104 -5.82 14.01 9.56
N HIS A 105 -6.49 15.01 8.98
CA HIS A 105 -7.04 14.86 7.62
C HIS A 105 -5.96 14.67 6.56
N ALA A 106 -4.86 15.40 6.65
CA ALA A 106 -3.72 15.24 5.73
C ALA A 106 -3.10 13.84 5.84
N GLU A 107 -3.04 13.29 7.05
CA GLU A 107 -2.51 11.93 7.27
C GLU A 107 -3.44 10.84 6.74
N VAL A 108 -4.77 11.01 6.85
CA VAL A 108 -5.74 10.11 6.21
C VAL A 108 -5.57 10.13 4.70
N GLU A 109 -5.40 11.29 4.09
CA GLU A 109 -5.13 11.42 2.66
C GLU A 109 -3.82 10.72 2.29
N SER A 110 -2.76 10.96 3.04
CA SER A 110 -1.44 10.36 2.84
C SER A 110 -1.49 8.82 2.89
N ILE A 111 -2.11 8.24 3.91
CA ILE A 111 -2.22 6.79 4.03
C ILE A 111 -3.17 6.18 2.99
N SER A 112 -4.19 6.93 2.56
CA SER A 112 -5.10 6.51 1.48
C SER A 112 -4.36 6.44 0.14
N ASN A 113 -3.52 7.43 -0.16
CA ASN A 113 -2.68 7.44 -1.36
C ASN A 113 -1.68 6.28 -1.34
N LEU A 114 -1.13 5.98 -0.18
CA LEU A 114 -0.21 4.86 0.01
C LEU A 114 -0.93 3.52 -0.21
N LYS A 115 -2.17 3.37 0.24
CA LYS A 115 -3.01 2.20 -0.04
C LYS A 115 -3.19 1.99 -1.55
N GLU A 116 -3.50 3.05 -2.29
CA GLU A 116 -3.62 2.99 -3.75
C GLU A 116 -2.30 2.56 -4.42
N GLU A 117 -1.17 3.05 -3.91
CA GLU A 117 0.15 2.64 -4.40
C GLU A 117 0.39 1.15 -4.15
N PHE A 118 0.09 0.63 -2.96
CA PHE A 118 0.17 -0.80 -2.66
C PHE A 118 -0.70 -1.64 -3.58
N GLU A 119 -1.93 -1.23 -3.83
CA GLU A 119 -2.84 -1.92 -4.76
C GLU A 119 -2.29 -1.95 -6.19
N THR A 120 -1.75 -0.84 -6.67
CA THR A 120 -1.14 -0.73 -8.00
C THR A 120 0.09 -1.62 -8.13
N VAL A 121 0.98 -1.58 -7.14
CA VAL A 121 2.19 -2.41 -7.13
C VAL A 121 1.83 -3.89 -7.04
N ASN A 122 0.84 -4.25 -6.23
CA ASN A 122 0.37 -5.63 -6.12
C ASN A 122 -0.17 -6.17 -7.44
N LYS A 123 -0.98 -5.39 -8.15
CA LYS A 123 -1.47 -5.76 -9.49
C LYS A 123 -0.34 -5.95 -10.49
N SER A 124 0.65 -5.07 -10.47
CA SER A 124 1.85 -5.17 -11.30
C SER A 124 2.64 -6.44 -10.97
N ALA A 125 2.81 -6.75 -9.68
CA ALA A 125 3.48 -7.96 -9.23
C ALA A 125 2.76 -9.23 -9.67
N GLU A 126 1.45 -9.30 -9.51
CA GLU A 126 0.64 -10.43 -9.97
C GLU A 126 0.80 -10.67 -11.47
N LYS A 127 0.75 -9.63 -12.27
CA LYS A 127 0.91 -9.70 -13.72
C LYS A 127 2.32 -10.14 -14.12
N THR A 128 3.34 -9.50 -13.57
CA THR A 128 4.74 -9.73 -13.93
C THR A 128 5.22 -11.10 -13.47
N LEU A 129 4.78 -11.56 -12.31
CA LEU A 129 5.23 -12.82 -11.71
C LEU A 129 4.37 -14.03 -12.09
N ALA A 130 3.21 -13.83 -12.72
CA ALA A 130 2.30 -14.90 -13.10
C ALA A 130 2.99 -16.04 -13.88
N PRO A 131 3.87 -15.77 -14.87
CA PRO A 131 4.56 -16.85 -15.62
C PRO A 131 5.51 -17.71 -14.76
N PHE A 132 5.94 -17.20 -13.60
CA PHE A 132 6.95 -17.84 -12.74
C PHE A 132 6.37 -18.50 -11.49
N LYS A 133 5.07 -18.35 -11.26
CA LYS A 133 4.37 -19.01 -10.16
C LYS A 133 3.95 -20.42 -10.59
N LYS A 134 4.21 -21.37 -9.72
CA LYS A 134 3.78 -22.77 -9.90
C LYS A 134 2.37 -22.97 -9.33
#